data_4caadec82f06c82fa188c254393e453d
#
_entry.id   4caadec82f06c82fa188c254393e453d
#
_cell.length_a   1.000
_cell.length_b   1.000
_cell.length_c   1.000
_cell.angle_alpha   90.00
_cell.angle_beta   90.00
_cell.angle_gamma   90.00
#
_symmetry.space_group_name_H-M   'P 1'
#
loop_
_entity.id
_entity.type
_entity.pdbx_description
1 polymer ?
#
loop_
_entity_poly.entity_id
_entity_poly.type
_entity_poly.pdbx_seq_one_letter_code
_entity_poly.pdbx_strand_id
1 'polypeptide(L)'
;MPMENTYSVPYLYETLSAKAPGLSRPLAVSVPGSKSITNRALLLATLAQGTSTLRGVLFSDDSRHFLKCVQDLGFETAVDEGARTVTVKGAGGAVPLSEASQHVGSAGTAARFLTAFLGLSQGVYHMDSSEQMRRRPMAPLLDSLTELGCEVSYEGSGAEGRIPRSFPFTLRGHGFRKNSICVNIDESSQFLSALLIVSCLCSQDFTTAIEGAHGMAYIEMTRKMMRQFGVETLKQDERTFLTPAGQHYR
;
A
#
# COMPACT_ATOMS: atom_id res chain seq x y z
N MET A 1 -14.81 0.18 -15.26
CA MET A 1 -15.54 1.45 -15.05
C MET A 1 -14.53 2.49 -14.62
N PRO A 2 -14.51 3.70 -15.21
CA PRO A 2 -13.58 4.75 -14.75
C PRO A 2 -13.95 5.11 -13.31
N MET A 3 -12.96 5.13 -12.40
CA MET A 3 -13.14 5.67 -11.07
C MET A 3 -13.28 7.20 -11.21
N GLU A 4 -14.50 7.69 -11.31
CA GLU A 4 -14.73 9.11 -11.11
C GLU A 4 -14.53 9.41 -9.63
N ASN A 5 -13.52 10.24 -9.29
CA ASN A 5 -13.29 10.75 -7.94
C ASN A 5 -14.36 11.80 -7.57
N THR A 6 -15.61 11.46 -7.67
CA THR A 6 -16.74 12.22 -7.15
C THR A 6 -17.02 11.74 -5.74
N TYR A 7 -16.46 12.41 -4.75
CA TYR A 7 -16.85 12.20 -3.36
C TYR A 7 -18.14 12.98 -3.11
N SER A 8 -19.23 12.27 -2.93
CA SER A 8 -20.43 12.84 -2.30
C SER A 8 -20.11 13.01 -0.80
N VAL A 9 -20.25 14.22 -0.29
CA VAL A 9 -20.15 14.53 1.15
C VAL A 9 -21.56 14.84 1.66
N PRO A 10 -22.41 13.81 1.88
CA PRO A 10 -23.84 14.01 2.20
C PRO A 10 -24.03 14.86 3.46
N TYR A 11 -23.15 14.66 4.44
CA TYR A 11 -23.23 15.35 5.72
C TYR A 11 -22.98 16.87 5.60
N LEU A 12 -22.02 17.27 4.76
CA LEU A 12 -21.75 18.69 4.53
C LEU A 12 -22.90 19.34 3.76
N TYR A 13 -23.49 18.62 2.82
CA TYR A 13 -24.63 19.06 2.03
C TYR A 13 -25.88 19.29 2.89
N GLU A 14 -26.22 18.36 3.77
CA GLU A 14 -27.34 18.51 4.71
C GLU A 14 -27.15 19.70 5.65
N THR A 15 -25.92 19.87 6.17
CA THR A 15 -25.58 21.01 7.04
C THR A 15 -25.67 22.35 6.31
N LEU A 16 -25.20 22.41 5.07
CA LEU A 16 -25.27 23.64 4.26
C LEU A 16 -26.70 23.93 3.77
N SER A 17 -27.47 22.94 3.41
CA SER A 17 -28.87 23.07 3.04
C SER A 17 -29.73 23.59 4.19
N ALA A 18 -29.48 23.12 5.41
CA ALA A 18 -30.19 23.58 6.60
C ALA A 18 -29.85 25.04 6.98
N LYS A 19 -28.67 25.53 6.59
CA LYS A 19 -28.19 26.90 6.90
C LYS A 19 -28.43 27.90 5.77
N ALA A 20 -28.69 27.44 4.57
CA ALA A 20 -28.92 28.28 3.38
C ALA A 20 -30.26 27.91 2.70
N PRO A 21 -31.37 28.31 3.27
CA PRO A 21 -32.68 28.09 2.62
C PRO A 21 -32.72 28.82 1.27
N GLY A 22 -32.82 28.06 0.18
CA GLY A 22 -32.84 28.60 -1.19
C GLY A 22 -31.84 27.96 -2.15
N LEU A 23 -30.92 27.08 -1.70
CA LEU A 23 -30.08 26.27 -2.60
C LEU A 23 -30.97 25.16 -3.22
N SER A 24 -31.48 25.40 -4.43
CA SER A 24 -32.28 24.43 -5.19
C SER A 24 -31.44 23.34 -5.88
N ARG A 25 -30.12 23.37 -5.79
CA ARG A 25 -29.24 22.41 -6.43
C ARG A 25 -28.08 21.98 -5.48
N PRO A 26 -27.61 20.71 -5.58
CA PRO A 26 -26.43 20.27 -4.87
C PRO A 26 -25.23 21.15 -5.22
N LEU A 27 -24.48 21.59 -4.20
CA LEU A 27 -23.22 22.27 -4.40
C LEU A 27 -22.16 21.21 -4.75
N ALA A 28 -21.67 21.22 -5.98
CA ALA A 28 -20.55 20.37 -6.39
C ALA A 28 -19.23 21.04 -5.98
N VAL A 29 -18.47 20.39 -5.10
CA VAL A 29 -17.14 20.82 -4.67
C VAL A 29 -16.10 19.85 -5.21
N SER A 30 -15.14 20.35 -5.99
CA SER A 30 -14.00 19.57 -6.43
C SER A 30 -12.91 19.61 -5.36
N VAL A 31 -12.47 18.45 -4.90
CA VAL A 31 -11.37 18.33 -3.93
C VAL A 31 -10.15 17.69 -4.60
N PRO A 32 -8.92 18.01 -4.15
CA PRO A 32 -7.72 17.33 -4.63
C PRO A 32 -7.81 15.82 -4.38
N GLY A 33 -7.07 15.04 -5.18
CA GLY A 33 -6.90 13.62 -4.96
C GLY A 33 -6.35 13.31 -3.56
N SER A 34 -6.66 12.13 -3.03
CA SER A 34 -6.16 11.68 -1.73
C SER A 34 -4.81 11.00 -1.88
N LYS A 35 -3.79 11.42 -1.12
CA LYS A 35 -2.47 10.75 -1.06
C LYS A 35 -2.60 9.27 -0.70
N SER A 36 -3.43 8.97 0.30
CA SER A 36 -3.62 7.59 0.78
C SER A 36 -4.29 6.68 -0.25
N ILE A 37 -5.20 7.22 -1.06
CA ILE A 37 -5.84 6.50 -2.16
C ILE A 37 -4.85 6.35 -3.32
N THR A 38 -4.18 7.42 -3.72
CA THR A 38 -3.21 7.41 -4.83
C THR A 38 -2.14 6.33 -4.63
N ASN A 39 -1.51 6.28 -3.46
CA ASN A 39 -0.42 5.33 -3.23
C ASN A 39 -0.91 3.87 -3.14
N ARG A 40 -2.13 3.64 -2.64
CA ARG A 40 -2.75 2.31 -2.72
C ARG A 40 -3.08 1.92 -4.16
N ALA A 41 -3.65 2.83 -4.92
CA ALA A 41 -3.99 2.58 -6.32
C ALA A 41 -2.75 2.28 -7.16
N LEU A 42 -1.63 2.99 -6.94
CA LEU A 42 -0.36 2.72 -7.60
C LEU A 42 0.12 1.28 -7.33
N LEU A 43 0.11 0.83 -6.06
CA LEU A 43 0.51 -0.54 -5.74
C LEU A 43 -0.46 -1.57 -6.35
N LEU A 44 -1.78 -1.35 -6.21
CA LEU A 44 -2.77 -2.27 -6.76
C LEU A 44 -2.65 -2.39 -8.28
N ALA A 45 -2.44 -1.27 -8.99
CA ALA A 45 -2.18 -1.27 -10.44
C ALA A 45 -0.88 -2.00 -10.81
N THR A 46 0.15 -1.92 -9.98
CA THR A 46 1.42 -2.65 -10.14
C THR A 46 1.21 -4.16 -9.99
N LEU A 47 0.36 -4.58 -9.04
CA LEU A 47 0.02 -5.97 -8.77
C LEU A 47 -0.99 -6.56 -9.78
N ALA A 48 -1.75 -5.71 -10.48
CA ALA A 48 -2.79 -6.14 -11.39
C ALA A 48 -2.22 -6.82 -12.65
N GLN A 49 -3.05 -7.63 -13.29
CA GLN A 49 -2.77 -8.14 -14.64
C GLN A 49 -3.21 -7.10 -15.67
N GLY A 50 -2.32 -6.80 -16.63
CA GLY A 50 -2.63 -5.86 -17.72
C GLY A 50 -2.39 -4.41 -17.35
N THR A 51 -3.09 -3.50 -18.02
CA THR A 51 -2.87 -2.06 -17.92
C THR A 51 -4.00 -1.37 -17.16
N SER A 52 -3.64 -0.65 -16.11
CA SER A 52 -4.57 0.16 -15.30
C SER A 52 -4.33 1.64 -15.55
N THR A 53 -5.40 2.43 -15.73
CA THR A 53 -5.32 3.89 -15.81
C THR A 53 -5.96 4.51 -14.57
N LEU A 54 -5.12 5.15 -13.76
CA LEU A 54 -5.51 5.84 -12.54
C LEU A 54 -5.83 7.31 -12.87
N ARG A 55 -7.03 7.79 -12.51
CA ARG A 55 -7.46 9.16 -12.75
C ARG A 55 -7.62 9.92 -11.42
N GLY A 56 -7.39 11.23 -11.45
CA GLY A 56 -7.46 12.07 -10.24
C GLY A 56 -6.29 11.85 -9.29
N VAL A 57 -5.16 11.42 -9.78
CA VAL A 57 -3.93 11.18 -9.02
C VAL A 57 -3.48 12.46 -8.33
N LEU A 58 -3.14 12.37 -7.05
CA LEU A 58 -2.47 13.45 -6.32
C LEU A 58 -0.95 13.31 -6.49
N PHE A 59 -0.33 14.25 -7.19
CA PHE A 59 1.12 14.33 -7.32
C PHE A 59 1.73 15.09 -6.13
N SER A 60 1.82 14.42 -4.99
CA SER A 60 2.56 14.89 -3.81
C SER A 60 3.98 14.28 -3.82
N ASP A 61 4.87 14.78 -2.98
CA ASP A 61 6.21 14.20 -2.84
C ASP A 61 6.15 12.70 -2.53
N ASP A 62 5.24 12.26 -1.65
CA ASP A 62 5.04 10.84 -1.31
C ASP A 62 4.64 10.00 -2.54
N SER A 63 3.71 10.51 -3.37
CA SER A 63 3.26 9.76 -4.55
C SER A 63 4.28 9.79 -5.69
N ARG A 64 5.07 10.86 -5.80
CA ARG A 64 6.21 10.93 -6.74
C ARG A 64 7.30 9.93 -6.34
N HIS A 65 7.65 9.84 -5.05
CA HIS A 65 8.58 8.81 -4.57
C HIS A 65 8.05 7.40 -4.83
N PHE A 66 6.75 7.16 -4.57
CA PHE A 66 6.15 5.86 -4.85
C PHE A 66 6.24 5.50 -6.33
N LEU A 67 5.85 6.44 -7.21
CA LEU A 67 5.88 6.25 -8.66
C LEU A 67 7.31 5.99 -9.16
N LYS A 68 8.28 6.77 -8.67
CA LYS A 68 9.70 6.56 -8.96
C LYS A 68 10.15 5.15 -8.60
N CYS A 69 9.80 4.68 -7.39
CA CYS A 69 10.11 3.31 -6.97
C CYS A 69 9.49 2.25 -7.89
N VAL A 70 8.24 2.45 -8.32
CA VAL A 70 7.58 1.54 -9.28
C VAL A 70 8.34 1.50 -10.60
N GLN A 71 8.80 2.65 -11.09
CA GLN A 71 9.62 2.75 -12.31
C GLN A 71 10.98 2.07 -12.13
N ASP A 72 11.64 2.26 -10.99
CA ASP A 72 12.94 1.66 -10.68
C ASP A 72 12.86 0.12 -10.52
N LEU A 73 11.67 -0.42 -10.25
CA LEU A 73 11.39 -1.85 -10.26
C LEU A 73 11.14 -2.41 -11.68
N GLY A 74 11.20 -1.56 -12.71
CA GLY A 74 11.04 -1.94 -14.10
C GLY A 74 9.60 -1.96 -14.62
N PHE A 75 8.63 -1.44 -13.87
CA PHE A 75 7.25 -1.34 -14.36
C PHE A 75 7.11 -0.22 -15.40
N GLU A 76 6.45 -0.52 -16.51
CA GLU A 76 6.11 0.48 -17.51
C GLU A 76 5.00 1.40 -16.98
N THR A 77 5.27 2.71 -17.00
CA THR A 77 4.30 3.73 -16.57
C THR A 77 4.24 4.88 -17.56
N ALA A 78 3.05 5.46 -17.73
CA ALA A 78 2.88 6.73 -18.44
C ALA A 78 2.21 7.74 -17.49
N VAL A 79 2.77 8.94 -17.38
CA VAL A 79 2.37 9.96 -16.43
C VAL A 79 1.92 11.21 -17.19
N ASP A 80 0.72 11.68 -16.90
CA ASP A 80 0.21 12.99 -17.33
C ASP A 80 -0.24 13.77 -16.09
N GLU A 81 0.63 14.65 -15.61
CA GLU A 81 0.34 15.48 -14.43
C GLU A 81 -0.76 16.50 -14.70
N GLY A 82 -0.84 17.03 -15.94
CA GLY A 82 -1.87 17.99 -16.32
C GLY A 82 -3.26 17.37 -16.29
N ALA A 83 -3.40 16.16 -16.82
CA ALA A 83 -4.64 15.38 -16.75
C ALA A 83 -4.83 14.65 -15.41
N ARG A 84 -3.87 14.71 -14.52
CA ARG A 84 -3.82 13.96 -13.24
C ARG A 84 -4.02 12.46 -13.44
N THR A 85 -3.34 11.89 -14.42
CA THR A 85 -3.44 10.46 -14.75
C THR A 85 -2.10 9.77 -14.67
N VAL A 86 -2.13 8.50 -14.24
CA VAL A 86 -1.00 7.57 -14.30
C VAL A 86 -1.51 6.27 -14.89
N THR A 87 -0.87 5.80 -15.94
CA THR A 87 -1.10 4.45 -16.48
C THR A 87 0.04 3.55 -16.04
N VAL A 88 -0.30 2.37 -15.52
CA VAL A 88 0.65 1.37 -15.05
C VAL A 88 0.36 0.05 -15.77
N LYS A 89 1.38 -0.55 -16.37
CA LYS A 89 1.31 -1.92 -16.85
C LYS A 89 1.74 -2.85 -15.72
N GLY A 90 0.76 -3.45 -15.08
CA GLY A 90 0.98 -4.37 -13.95
C GLY A 90 1.50 -5.72 -14.42
N ALA A 91 2.15 -6.44 -13.52
CA ALA A 91 2.83 -7.70 -13.80
C ALA A 91 2.17 -8.92 -13.10
N GLY A 92 0.90 -8.79 -12.64
CA GLY A 92 0.16 -9.90 -12.04
C GLY A 92 0.78 -10.44 -10.74
N GLY A 93 1.37 -9.55 -9.94
CA GLY A 93 2.03 -9.90 -8.69
C GLY A 93 3.54 -10.19 -8.79
N ALA A 94 4.09 -10.28 -9.99
CA ALA A 94 5.54 -10.39 -10.19
C ALA A 94 6.21 -9.00 -10.13
N VAL A 95 7.52 -9.00 -9.85
CA VAL A 95 8.37 -7.81 -9.99
C VAL A 95 9.22 -7.98 -11.24
N PRO A 96 9.25 -7.00 -12.18
CA PRO A 96 10.00 -7.14 -13.44
C PRO A 96 11.51 -7.35 -13.22
N LEU A 97 12.11 -6.65 -12.25
CA LEU A 97 13.52 -6.79 -11.90
C LEU A 97 13.68 -7.63 -10.62
N SER A 98 14.50 -8.66 -10.68
CA SER A 98 14.82 -9.51 -9.54
C SER A 98 15.84 -8.88 -8.57
N GLU A 99 16.45 -7.76 -8.93
CA GLU A 99 17.34 -6.98 -8.08
C GLU A 99 17.15 -5.50 -8.37
N ALA A 100 16.94 -4.70 -7.31
CA ALA A 100 16.78 -3.26 -7.41
C ALA A 100 17.11 -2.54 -6.10
N SER A 101 17.51 -1.27 -6.22
CA SER A 101 17.65 -0.35 -5.08
C SER A 101 16.51 0.63 -5.07
N GLN A 102 15.91 0.84 -3.90
CA GLN A 102 14.73 1.66 -3.70
C GLN A 102 15.00 2.75 -2.67
N HIS A 103 14.72 4.00 -3.01
CA HIS A 103 14.74 5.10 -2.07
C HIS A 103 13.34 5.69 -1.91
N VAL A 104 12.68 5.34 -0.80
CA VAL A 104 11.26 5.69 -0.57
C VAL A 104 11.03 7.12 -0.05
N GLY A 105 12.08 7.91 0.08
CA GLY A 105 11.99 9.27 0.62
C GLY A 105 11.41 9.29 2.04
N SER A 106 10.50 10.23 2.29
CA SER A 106 9.73 10.32 3.55
C SER A 106 8.36 9.66 3.46
N ALA A 107 8.08 8.98 2.35
CA ALA A 107 6.76 8.44 2.02
C ALA A 107 6.45 7.17 2.82
N GLY A 108 5.74 7.31 3.93
CA GLY A 108 5.42 6.20 4.82
C GLY A 108 4.63 5.06 4.17
N THR A 109 3.77 5.36 3.19
CA THR A 109 3.04 4.35 2.42
C THR A 109 3.95 3.62 1.43
N ALA A 110 4.84 4.33 0.72
CA ALA A 110 5.84 3.70 -0.14
C ALA A 110 6.73 2.76 0.69
N ALA A 111 7.22 3.26 1.83
CA ALA A 111 8.06 2.50 2.75
C ALA A 111 7.44 1.16 3.16
N ARG A 112 6.18 1.14 3.59
CA ARG A 112 5.54 -0.09 4.10
C ARG A 112 4.98 -0.97 2.99
N PHE A 113 4.36 -0.38 1.99
CA PHE A 113 3.70 -1.12 0.92
C PHE A 113 4.71 -1.82 0.01
N LEU A 114 5.75 -1.11 -0.41
CA LEU A 114 6.81 -1.71 -1.22
C LEU A 114 7.63 -2.73 -0.42
N THR A 115 7.92 -2.46 0.86
CA THR A 115 8.60 -3.43 1.72
C THR A 115 7.83 -4.75 1.80
N ALA A 116 6.51 -4.71 1.99
CA ALA A 116 5.69 -5.93 2.01
C ALA A 116 5.67 -6.63 0.65
N PHE A 117 5.47 -5.89 -0.43
CA PHE A 117 5.45 -6.46 -1.78
C PHE A 117 6.78 -7.11 -2.15
N LEU A 118 7.88 -6.41 -1.96
CA LEU A 118 9.21 -6.89 -2.33
C LEU A 118 9.70 -8.03 -1.42
N GLY A 119 9.40 -7.94 -0.11
CA GLY A 119 9.76 -8.99 0.85
C GLY A 119 9.07 -10.32 0.60
N LEU A 120 7.89 -10.31 -0.01
CA LEU A 120 7.13 -11.52 -0.34
C LEU A 120 7.16 -11.86 -1.84
N SER A 121 7.95 -11.13 -2.63
CA SER A 121 8.27 -11.45 -4.02
C SER A 121 9.55 -12.29 -4.11
N GLN A 122 9.94 -12.68 -5.33
CA GLN A 122 11.22 -13.34 -5.59
C GLN A 122 12.27 -12.29 -5.95
N GLY A 123 13.39 -12.19 -5.21
CA GLY A 123 14.45 -11.26 -5.57
C GLY A 123 15.21 -10.66 -4.38
N VAL A 124 16.10 -9.72 -4.69
CA VAL A 124 16.94 -9.00 -3.72
C VAL A 124 16.73 -7.50 -3.88
N TYR A 125 16.27 -6.84 -2.83
CA TYR A 125 15.88 -5.44 -2.89
C TYR A 125 16.54 -4.65 -1.76
N HIS A 126 17.36 -3.66 -2.14
CA HIS A 126 17.98 -2.72 -1.20
C HIS A 126 17.01 -1.58 -0.94
N MET A 127 16.63 -1.41 0.30
CA MET A 127 15.64 -0.42 0.73
C MET A 127 16.32 0.69 1.53
N ASP A 128 16.20 1.92 1.06
CA ASP A 128 16.67 3.11 1.79
C ASP A 128 15.60 4.19 1.81
N SER A 129 15.81 5.18 2.67
CA SER A 129 14.84 6.26 2.88
C SER A 129 15.49 7.55 3.37
N SER A 130 14.71 8.62 3.46
CA SER A 130 15.15 9.83 4.16
C SER A 130 15.42 9.56 5.64
N GLU A 131 16.24 10.41 6.27
CA GLU A 131 16.52 10.32 7.70
C GLU A 131 15.24 10.42 8.56
N GLN A 132 14.28 11.23 8.13
CA GLN A 132 12.98 11.33 8.80
C GLN A 132 12.24 9.98 8.80
N MET A 133 12.28 9.24 7.68
CA MET A 133 11.61 7.94 7.58
C MET A 133 12.35 6.85 8.36
N ARG A 134 13.68 6.91 8.45
CA ARG A 134 14.50 5.97 9.26
C ARG A 134 14.11 5.97 10.73
N ARG A 135 13.57 7.09 11.24
CA ARG A 135 13.11 7.23 12.64
C ARG A 135 11.68 6.70 12.87
N ARG A 136 10.98 6.36 11.81
CA ARG A 136 9.60 5.87 11.92
C ARG A 136 9.56 4.36 12.08
N PRO A 137 8.56 3.82 12.81
CA PRO A 137 8.48 2.39 13.08
C PRO A 137 8.32 1.57 11.79
N MET A 138 9.15 0.52 11.67
CA MET A 138 9.11 -0.49 10.61
C MET A 138 9.16 -1.91 11.20
N ALA A 139 9.61 -2.05 12.45
CA ALA A 139 9.88 -3.34 13.06
C ALA A 139 8.69 -4.32 13.00
N PRO A 140 7.43 -3.94 13.33
CA PRO A 140 6.32 -4.90 13.27
C PRO A 140 6.09 -5.50 11.89
N LEU A 141 6.31 -4.71 10.83
CA LEU A 141 6.21 -5.20 9.46
C LEU A 141 7.38 -6.10 9.08
N LEU A 142 8.61 -5.69 9.40
CA LEU A 142 9.82 -6.48 9.08
C LEU A 142 9.83 -7.82 9.82
N ASP A 143 9.33 -7.87 11.06
CA ASP A 143 9.15 -9.12 11.80
C ASP A 143 8.12 -10.02 11.13
N SER A 144 6.98 -9.46 10.73
CA SER A 144 5.95 -10.21 10.01
C SER A 144 6.51 -10.79 8.71
N LEU A 145 7.29 -10.01 7.95
CA LEU A 145 7.90 -10.50 6.71
C LEU A 145 8.94 -11.59 6.96
N THR A 146 9.73 -11.46 8.02
CA THR A 146 10.70 -12.50 8.41
C THR A 146 9.96 -13.79 8.79
N GLU A 147 8.89 -13.69 9.55
CA GLU A 147 8.06 -14.83 9.91
C GLU A 147 7.41 -15.49 8.68
N LEU A 148 7.01 -14.70 7.68
CA LEU A 148 6.44 -15.16 6.42
C LEU A 148 7.49 -15.73 5.45
N GLY A 149 8.79 -15.63 5.75
CA GLY A 149 9.85 -16.26 5.00
C GLY A 149 10.82 -15.34 4.26
N CYS A 150 10.69 -14.01 4.41
CA CYS A 150 11.65 -13.05 3.89
C CYS A 150 12.93 -13.04 4.75
N GLU A 151 14.08 -12.99 4.12
CA GLU A 151 15.35 -12.71 4.81
C GLU A 151 15.57 -11.19 4.81
N VAL A 152 15.76 -10.62 5.99
CA VAL A 152 16.02 -9.18 6.18
C VAL A 152 17.43 -8.99 6.73
N SER A 153 18.28 -8.26 5.99
CA SER A 153 19.63 -7.89 6.42
C SER A 153 19.70 -6.38 6.63
N TYR A 154 20.17 -5.96 7.79
CA TYR A 154 20.27 -4.53 8.13
C TYR A 154 21.67 -4.02 7.88
N GLU A 155 21.80 -2.80 7.36
CA GLU A 155 23.08 -2.13 7.16
C GLU A 155 23.42 -1.28 8.39
N GLY A 156 24.66 -1.41 8.86
CA GLY A 156 25.20 -0.64 9.96
C GLY A 156 25.02 -1.30 11.34
N SER A 157 26.02 -1.09 12.19
CA SER A 157 25.90 -1.37 13.62
C SER A 157 25.26 -0.15 14.29
N GLY A 158 24.09 -0.31 14.88
CA GLY A 158 23.48 0.74 15.70
C GLY A 158 24.36 1.13 16.87
N ALA A 159 24.23 2.35 17.37
CA ALA A 159 24.80 2.75 18.64
C ALA A 159 24.39 1.72 19.71
N GLU A 160 25.32 1.29 20.56
CA GLU A 160 25.12 0.28 21.62
C GLU A 160 24.89 -1.17 21.15
N GLY A 161 25.32 -1.55 19.92
CA GLY A 161 25.24 -2.94 19.47
C GLY A 161 23.81 -3.44 19.17
N ARG A 162 22.81 -2.58 19.20
CA ARG A 162 21.44 -2.87 18.72
C ARG A 162 21.38 -2.65 17.22
N ILE A 163 20.92 -3.67 16.48
CA ILE A 163 20.64 -3.56 15.05
C ILE A 163 19.37 -2.71 14.91
N PRO A 164 19.41 -1.54 14.22
CA PRO A 164 18.22 -0.77 13.98
C PRO A 164 17.28 -1.56 13.05
N ARG A 165 16.08 -1.90 13.52
CA ARG A 165 15.05 -2.60 12.75
C ARG A 165 14.27 -1.58 11.90
N SER A 166 15.01 -0.86 11.07
CA SER A 166 14.54 0.21 10.17
C SER A 166 15.52 0.36 9.01
N PHE A 167 15.29 1.32 8.13
CA PHE A 167 16.16 1.64 6.98
C PHE A 167 17.58 2.04 7.40
N PRO A 168 18.62 1.77 6.57
CA PRO A 168 18.54 0.95 5.35
C PRO A 168 18.58 -0.55 5.67
N PHE A 169 17.95 -1.34 4.81
CA PHE A 169 17.96 -2.81 4.91
C PHE A 169 17.85 -3.45 3.53
N THR A 170 18.27 -4.70 3.43
CA THR A 170 18.09 -5.53 2.23
C THR A 170 17.06 -6.62 2.49
N LEU A 171 16.11 -6.76 1.58
CA LEU A 171 15.13 -7.84 1.54
C LEU A 171 15.61 -8.91 0.54
N ARG A 172 15.61 -10.16 0.96
CA ARG A 172 15.70 -11.31 0.06
C ARG A 172 14.39 -12.07 0.16
N GLY A 173 13.55 -11.88 -0.84
CA GLY A 173 12.22 -12.49 -0.92
C GLY A 173 12.27 -13.88 -1.53
N HIS A 174 11.51 -14.80 -0.95
CA HIS A 174 11.36 -16.19 -1.40
C HIS A 174 9.89 -16.59 -1.58
N GLY A 175 8.98 -15.62 -1.58
CA GLY A 175 7.54 -15.86 -1.51
C GLY A 175 7.07 -16.20 -0.09
N PHE A 176 5.84 -16.67 0.00
CA PHE A 176 5.21 -17.02 1.28
C PHE A 176 5.66 -18.42 1.75
N ARG A 177 6.16 -18.52 2.97
CA ARG A 177 6.44 -19.80 3.66
C ARG A 177 5.35 -20.18 4.67
N LYS A 178 4.45 -19.25 5.01
CA LYS A 178 3.29 -19.43 5.87
C LYS A 178 2.09 -18.75 5.24
N ASN A 179 0.91 -19.17 5.62
CA ASN A 179 -0.37 -18.62 5.14
C ASN A 179 -1.14 -17.90 6.25
N SER A 180 -0.47 -17.56 7.34
CA SER A 180 -1.05 -16.77 8.43
C SER A 180 0.00 -15.92 9.13
N ILE A 181 -0.44 -14.78 9.68
CA ILE A 181 0.40 -13.86 10.45
C ILE A 181 -0.44 -13.09 11.48
N CYS A 182 0.18 -12.73 12.59
CA CYS A 182 -0.36 -11.74 13.52
C CYS A 182 0.52 -10.49 13.50
N VAL A 183 -0.06 -9.31 13.33
CA VAL A 183 0.67 -8.04 13.27
C VAL A 183 0.12 -7.04 14.28
N ASN A 184 1.02 -6.40 15.03
CA ASN A 184 0.67 -5.28 15.89
C ASN A 184 0.56 -4.00 15.06
N ILE A 185 -0.59 -3.30 15.19
CA ILE A 185 -0.90 -2.07 14.43
C ILE A 185 -0.98 -0.81 15.29
N ASP A 186 -0.60 -0.85 16.56
CA ASP A 186 -0.71 0.30 17.46
C ASP A 186 0.09 1.51 16.98
N GLU A 187 1.26 1.28 16.38
CA GLU A 187 2.09 2.33 15.81
C GLU A 187 1.67 2.74 14.39
N SER A 188 1.04 1.85 13.62
CA SER A 188 0.62 2.15 12.24
C SER A 188 -0.30 1.09 11.63
N SER A 189 -1.48 1.53 11.19
CA SER A 189 -2.38 0.72 10.36
C SER A 189 -1.83 0.39 8.96
N GLN A 190 -0.73 1.05 8.55
CA GLN A 190 -0.10 0.78 7.26
C GLN A 190 0.54 -0.61 7.22
N PHE A 191 0.95 -1.18 8.37
CA PHE A 191 1.47 -2.55 8.43
C PHE A 191 0.41 -3.56 7.98
N LEU A 192 -0.78 -3.51 8.58
CA LEU A 192 -1.89 -4.36 8.16
C LEU A 192 -2.31 -4.08 6.71
N SER A 193 -2.43 -2.80 6.32
CA SER A 193 -2.79 -2.45 4.93
C SER A 193 -1.82 -3.06 3.92
N ALA A 194 -0.51 -3.02 4.22
CA ALA A 194 0.52 -3.59 3.36
C ALA A 194 0.39 -5.11 3.23
N LEU A 195 0.23 -5.81 4.36
CA LEU A 195 0.06 -7.27 4.39
C LEU A 195 -1.22 -7.72 3.68
N LEU A 196 -2.35 -7.02 3.88
CA LEU A 196 -3.61 -7.34 3.20
C LEU A 196 -3.48 -7.19 1.67
N ILE A 197 -2.85 -6.11 1.19
CA ILE A 197 -2.70 -5.90 -0.26
C ILE A 197 -1.92 -7.06 -0.90
N VAL A 198 -0.88 -7.56 -0.25
CA VAL A 198 -0.04 -8.62 -0.83
C VAL A 198 -0.52 -10.03 -0.51
N SER A 199 -1.48 -10.18 0.40
CA SER A 199 -1.96 -11.49 0.87
C SER A 199 -2.53 -12.38 -0.25
N CYS A 200 -3.11 -11.79 -1.31
CA CYS A 200 -3.63 -12.54 -2.47
C CYS A 200 -2.53 -13.18 -3.33
N LEU A 201 -1.26 -12.83 -3.11
CA LEU A 201 -0.12 -13.48 -3.76
C LEU A 201 0.23 -14.83 -3.12
N CYS A 202 -0.33 -15.12 -1.94
CA CYS A 202 -0.22 -16.44 -1.31
C CYS A 202 -1.02 -17.47 -2.12
N SER A 203 -0.43 -18.65 -2.34
CA SER A 203 -1.09 -19.75 -3.06
C SER A 203 -2.19 -20.45 -2.25
N GLN A 204 -2.29 -20.15 -0.95
CA GLN A 204 -3.29 -20.68 -0.02
C GLN A 204 -4.12 -19.54 0.56
N ASP A 205 -5.25 -19.87 1.16
CA ASP A 205 -6.03 -18.92 1.96
C ASP A 205 -5.13 -18.27 2.99
N PHE A 206 -5.11 -16.93 3.04
CA PHE A 206 -4.21 -16.20 3.92
C PHE A 206 -4.97 -15.51 5.04
N THR A 207 -4.61 -15.84 6.28
CA THR A 207 -5.21 -15.26 7.49
C THR A 207 -4.30 -14.20 8.09
N THR A 208 -4.83 -13.01 8.31
CA THR A 208 -4.13 -11.93 9.03
C THR A 208 -4.88 -11.61 10.32
N ALA A 209 -4.26 -11.91 11.45
CA ALA A 209 -4.73 -11.47 12.76
C ALA A 209 -4.06 -10.15 13.16
N ILE A 210 -4.70 -9.37 14.02
CA ILE A 210 -4.16 -8.09 14.48
C ILE A 210 -4.15 -7.99 16.02
N GLU A 211 -3.13 -7.32 16.52
CA GLU A 211 -3.08 -6.73 17.84
C GLU A 211 -3.22 -5.21 17.72
N GLY A 212 -3.96 -4.59 18.64
CA GLY A 212 -4.28 -3.17 18.58
C GLY A 212 -5.52 -2.85 17.74
N ALA A 213 -5.81 -1.56 17.59
CA ALA A 213 -7.00 -1.08 16.87
C ALA A 213 -6.76 0.24 16.11
N HIS A 214 -5.50 0.65 15.93
CA HIS A 214 -5.19 1.95 15.33
C HIS A 214 -5.57 2.01 13.86
N GLY A 215 -6.29 3.08 13.48
CA GLY A 215 -6.49 3.46 12.08
C GLY A 215 -7.38 2.53 11.25
N MET A 216 -8.37 1.86 11.86
CA MET A 216 -9.27 0.91 11.19
C MET A 216 -9.99 1.49 9.95
N ALA A 217 -10.24 2.80 9.90
CA ALA A 217 -10.81 3.45 8.71
C ALA A 217 -9.89 3.31 7.46
N TYR A 218 -8.57 3.32 7.65
CA TYR A 218 -7.62 3.07 6.55
C TYR A 218 -7.58 1.61 6.12
N ILE A 219 -7.88 0.69 7.02
CA ILE A 219 -8.01 -0.74 6.70
C ILE A 219 -9.24 -0.96 5.81
N GLU A 220 -10.38 -0.39 6.19
CA GLU A 220 -11.59 -0.47 5.37
C GLU A 220 -11.42 0.21 4.01
N MET A 221 -10.71 1.35 3.94
CA MET A 221 -10.31 1.97 2.68
C MET A 221 -9.49 0.98 1.82
N THR A 222 -8.51 0.31 2.41
CA THR A 222 -7.67 -0.66 1.71
C THR A 222 -8.50 -1.81 1.15
N ARG A 223 -9.36 -2.43 1.97
CA ARG A 223 -10.24 -3.53 1.56
C ARG A 223 -11.20 -3.12 0.43
N LYS A 224 -11.78 -1.91 0.51
CA LYS A 224 -12.65 -1.39 -0.56
C LYS A 224 -11.88 -1.22 -1.87
N MET A 225 -10.65 -0.74 -1.82
CA MET A 225 -9.82 -0.58 -3.01
C MET A 225 -9.37 -1.93 -3.59
N MET A 226 -8.97 -2.89 -2.74
CA MET A 226 -8.68 -4.25 -3.18
C MET A 226 -9.86 -4.86 -3.94
N ARG A 227 -11.09 -4.70 -3.43
CA ARG A 227 -12.33 -5.16 -4.09
C ARG A 227 -12.54 -4.50 -5.45
N GLN A 228 -12.22 -3.22 -5.61
CA GLN A 228 -12.31 -2.52 -6.90
C GLN A 228 -11.35 -3.10 -7.94
N PHE A 229 -10.23 -3.65 -7.50
CA PHE A 229 -9.27 -4.37 -8.34
C PHE A 229 -9.52 -5.89 -8.40
N GLY A 230 -10.64 -6.37 -7.87
CA GLY A 230 -11.09 -7.76 -8.01
C GLY A 230 -10.64 -8.72 -6.91
N VAL A 231 -10.01 -8.23 -5.82
CA VAL A 231 -9.60 -9.07 -4.68
C VAL A 231 -10.45 -8.72 -3.46
N GLU A 232 -11.05 -9.74 -2.85
CA GLU A 232 -11.84 -9.59 -1.64
C GLU A 232 -11.13 -10.17 -0.44
N THR A 233 -11.16 -9.43 0.67
CA THR A 233 -10.73 -9.89 1.99
C THR A 233 -11.94 -9.91 2.91
N LEU A 234 -12.19 -11.06 3.53
CA LEU A 234 -13.30 -11.28 4.45
C LEU A 234 -12.89 -10.90 5.88
N LYS A 235 -13.67 -10.07 6.54
CA LYS A 235 -13.52 -9.84 7.99
C LYS A 235 -14.23 -10.96 8.72
N GLN A 236 -13.48 -11.87 9.35
CA GLN A 236 -14.03 -13.01 10.07
C GLN A 236 -14.57 -12.58 11.45
N ASP A 237 -13.81 -11.69 12.10
CA ASP A 237 -14.18 -11.08 13.38
C ASP A 237 -13.54 -9.68 13.51
N GLU A 238 -13.52 -9.07 14.70
CA GLU A 238 -12.97 -7.73 14.92
C GLU A 238 -11.45 -7.64 14.69
N ARG A 239 -10.74 -8.77 14.72
CA ARG A 239 -9.28 -8.84 14.69
C ARG A 239 -8.72 -9.78 13.63
N THR A 240 -9.57 -10.42 12.82
CA THR A 240 -9.13 -11.45 11.88
C THR A 240 -9.67 -11.18 10.48
N PHE A 241 -8.78 -11.21 9.52
CA PHE A 241 -9.07 -11.03 8.11
C PHE A 241 -8.61 -12.26 7.33
N LEU A 242 -9.45 -12.76 6.44
CA LEU A 242 -9.16 -13.87 5.54
C LEU A 242 -9.15 -13.37 4.10
N THR A 243 -8.06 -13.61 3.39
CA THR A 243 -7.98 -13.42 1.94
C THR A 243 -7.98 -14.80 1.30
N PRO A 244 -9.07 -15.19 0.61
CA PRO A 244 -9.16 -16.48 -0.07
C PRO A 244 -8.11 -16.60 -1.19
N ALA A 245 -7.58 -17.79 -1.38
CA ALA A 245 -6.62 -18.12 -2.45
C ALA A 245 -7.22 -17.98 -3.84
N GLY A 246 -6.34 -17.94 -4.86
CA GLY A 246 -6.74 -17.96 -6.26
C GLY A 246 -7.32 -16.65 -6.79
N GLN A 247 -7.29 -15.57 -6.02
CA GLN A 247 -7.68 -14.24 -6.45
C GLN A 247 -6.50 -13.50 -7.08
N HIS A 248 -6.78 -12.65 -8.07
CA HIS A 248 -5.78 -11.81 -8.75
C HIS A 248 -6.33 -10.42 -8.97
N TYR A 249 -5.47 -9.42 -8.81
CA TYR A 249 -5.79 -8.04 -9.19
C TYR A 249 -5.90 -7.89 -10.71
N ARG A 250 -6.86 -7.07 -11.14
CA ARG A 250 -7.17 -6.80 -12.55
C ARG A 250 -7.76 -5.39 -12.75
#